data_92a56680660b774bb83f42ae686f6123
#
_entry.id   92a56680660b774bb83f42ae686f6123
#
_cell.length_a   1.000
_cell.length_b   1.000
_cell.length_c   1.000
_cell.angle_alpha   90.00
_cell.angle_beta   90.00
_cell.angle_gamma   90.00
#
_symmetry.space_group_name_H-M   'P 1'
#
loop_
_entity.id
_entity.type
_entity.pdbx_description
1 polymer ?
#
loop_
_entity_poly.entity_id
_entity_poly.type
_entity_poly.pdbx_seq_one_letter_code
_entity_poly.pdbx_strand_id
1 'polypeptide(L)'
;MKLVDVSVIVTNYNYGTLIRRCLRSLLNQDLERKRYEIVVVDDRSSDDSLEALRVFVKAKEITLVRNARNVGVGASARIGVDHARGKYCVRVDADDYVQPPFLYMLYNFLKFNPAYVGVSCDYFLTDNEERILSVQSFKDNGIACGLMFRTSYLEVVGSYNSKKKIFEERDLFGRIPDGKIYHLPVPLYNYVKHGRSLTDGHARRRSPARVIR
;
A
#
# COMPACT_ATOMS: atom_id res chain seq x y z
N MET A 1 6.37 -25.08 -6.43
CA MET A 1 6.35 -23.70 -5.91
C MET A 1 5.39 -23.63 -4.74
N LYS A 2 5.76 -23.02 -3.62
CA LYS A 2 4.86 -22.87 -2.46
C LYS A 2 3.78 -21.85 -2.83
N LEU A 3 2.51 -22.25 -2.82
CA LEU A 3 1.38 -21.36 -3.06
C LEU A 3 1.31 -20.35 -1.91
N VAL A 4 1.33 -19.05 -2.24
CA VAL A 4 1.08 -17.95 -1.30
C VAL A 4 -0.36 -17.49 -1.48
N ASP A 5 -1.02 -17.15 -0.38
CA ASP A 5 -2.39 -16.64 -0.45
C ASP A 5 -2.40 -15.13 -0.75
N VAL A 6 -1.51 -14.36 -0.12
CA VAL A 6 -1.49 -12.90 -0.19
C VAL A 6 -0.11 -12.38 -0.63
N SER A 7 -0.08 -11.49 -1.60
CA SER A 7 1.10 -10.67 -1.91
C SER A 7 0.89 -9.25 -1.37
N VAL A 8 1.79 -8.81 -0.48
CA VAL A 8 1.84 -7.43 -0.01
C VAL A 8 2.83 -6.67 -0.88
N ILE A 9 2.38 -5.64 -1.56
CA ILE A 9 3.21 -4.78 -2.42
C ILE A 9 3.56 -3.53 -1.63
N VAL A 10 4.85 -3.29 -1.42
CA VAL A 10 5.35 -2.08 -0.76
C VAL A 10 6.05 -1.21 -1.78
N THR A 11 5.53 -0.01 -2.04
CA THR A 11 6.18 0.97 -2.92
C THR A 11 7.06 1.90 -2.10
N ASN A 12 8.33 2.02 -2.48
CA ASN A 12 9.33 2.82 -1.77
C ASN A 12 10.03 3.81 -2.70
N TYR A 13 10.10 5.07 -2.28
CA TYR A 13 10.99 6.08 -2.88
C TYR A 13 11.44 7.09 -1.83
N ASN A 14 12.71 6.98 -1.40
CA ASN A 14 13.34 7.86 -0.41
C ASN A 14 12.64 7.86 0.97
N TYR A 15 12.22 6.68 1.44
CA TYR A 15 11.66 6.46 2.78
C TYR A 15 12.52 5.54 3.65
N GLY A 16 13.85 5.61 3.52
CA GLY A 16 14.79 4.75 4.26
C GLY A 16 14.59 4.76 5.78
N THR A 17 14.22 5.90 6.35
CA THR A 17 13.95 6.03 7.79
C THR A 17 12.63 5.40 8.23
N LEU A 18 11.63 5.31 7.33
CA LEU A 18 10.26 4.87 7.64
C LEU A 18 10.01 3.42 7.24
N ILE A 19 10.63 2.94 6.16
CA ILE A 19 10.36 1.60 5.60
C ILE A 19 10.61 0.46 6.60
N ARG A 20 11.52 0.64 7.55
CA ARG A 20 11.78 -0.38 8.59
C ARG A 20 10.55 -0.60 9.49
N ARG A 21 9.82 0.47 9.83
CA ARG A 21 8.56 0.40 10.58
C ARG A 21 7.49 -0.32 9.77
N CYS A 22 7.30 0.08 8.53
CA CYS A 22 6.39 -0.57 7.59
C CYS A 22 6.64 -2.09 7.53
N LEU A 23 7.87 -2.51 7.24
CA LEU A 23 8.20 -3.92 7.11
C LEU A 23 8.05 -4.70 8.41
N ARG A 24 8.39 -4.12 9.57
CA ARG A 24 8.17 -4.77 10.88
C ARG A 24 6.69 -5.00 11.14
N SER A 25 5.81 -4.05 10.81
CA SER A 25 4.36 -4.23 10.96
C SER A 25 3.85 -5.35 10.06
N LEU A 26 4.37 -5.46 8.83
CA LEU A 26 4.03 -6.53 7.90
C LEU A 26 4.58 -7.90 8.29
N LEU A 27 5.70 -7.96 8.99
CA LEU A 27 6.25 -9.21 9.50
C LEU A 27 5.56 -9.68 10.78
N ASN A 28 4.87 -8.76 11.49
CA ASN A 28 4.14 -9.04 12.74
C ASN A 28 2.62 -9.12 12.48
N GLN A 29 2.20 -9.89 11.48
CA GLN A 29 0.79 -10.07 11.14
C GLN A 29 0.22 -11.37 11.76
N ASP A 30 -1.08 -11.34 12.13
CA ASP A 30 -1.81 -12.50 12.65
C ASP A 30 -2.02 -13.59 11.58
N LEU A 31 -1.87 -13.26 10.30
CA LEU A 31 -1.86 -14.25 9.22
C LEU A 31 -0.54 -15.02 9.24
N GLU A 32 -0.61 -16.34 9.20
CA GLU A 32 0.56 -17.24 9.23
C GLU A 32 1.60 -16.84 8.17
N ARG A 33 2.86 -16.62 8.59
CA ARG A 33 3.95 -16.07 7.73
C ARG A 33 4.15 -16.80 6.41
N LYS A 34 3.92 -18.11 6.38
CA LYS A 34 4.07 -18.92 5.14
C LYS A 34 2.97 -18.65 4.10
N ARG A 35 1.88 -17.96 4.47
CA ARG A 35 0.71 -17.69 3.63
C ARG A 35 0.81 -16.38 2.87
N TYR A 36 1.77 -15.52 3.18
CA TYR A 36 1.96 -14.28 2.46
C TYR A 36 3.41 -14.01 2.11
N GLU A 37 3.61 -13.22 1.09
CA GLU A 37 4.89 -12.67 0.68
C GLU A 37 4.85 -11.15 0.74
N ILE A 38 6.04 -10.55 0.82
CA ILE A 38 6.21 -9.09 0.78
C ILE A 38 7.13 -8.80 -0.42
N VAL A 39 6.60 -8.04 -1.39
CA VAL A 39 7.34 -7.56 -2.56
C VAL A 39 7.56 -6.06 -2.37
N VAL A 40 8.79 -5.65 -2.18
CA VAL A 40 9.18 -4.25 -2.08
C VAL A 40 9.65 -3.78 -3.45
N VAL A 41 9.05 -2.72 -3.97
CA VAL A 41 9.50 -2.07 -5.20
C VAL A 41 10.17 -0.75 -4.85
N ASP A 42 11.51 -0.72 -4.97
CA ASP A 42 12.30 0.50 -4.78
C ASP A 42 12.37 1.28 -6.09
N ASP A 43 11.75 2.45 -6.10
CA ASP A 43 11.66 3.31 -7.30
C ASP A 43 12.90 4.18 -7.50
N ARG A 44 14.09 3.54 -7.43
CA ARG A 44 15.38 4.19 -7.60
C ARG A 44 15.67 5.22 -6.50
N SER A 45 15.49 4.83 -5.25
CA SER A 45 15.85 5.68 -4.09
C SER A 45 17.33 6.07 -4.12
N SER A 46 17.59 7.29 -3.64
CA SER A 46 18.91 7.91 -3.53
C SER A 46 19.33 8.12 -2.06
N ASP A 47 18.44 7.88 -1.11
CA ASP A 47 18.68 7.91 0.33
C ASP A 47 19.19 6.55 0.85
N ASP A 48 19.14 6.34 2.15
CA ASP A 48 19.53 5.11 2.85
C ASP A 48 18.54 3.94 2.72
N SER A 49 17.51 4.05 1.86
CA SER A 49 16.48 3.00 1.67
C SER A 49 17.09 1.62 1.40
N LEU A 50 18.08 1.53 0.52
CA LEU A 50 18.68 0.23 0.19
C LEU A 50 19.44 -0.38 1.37
N GLU A 51 20.11 0.45 2.18
CA GLU A 51 20.76 -0.03 3.40
C GLU A 51 19.73 -0.49 4.43
N ALA A 52 18.61 0.25 4.56
CA ALA A 52 17.49 -0.13 5.42
C ALA A 52 16.87 -1.47 5.02
N LEU A 53 16.79 -1.75 3.72
CA LEU A 53 16.20 -2.99 3.17
C LEU A 53 17.14 -4.19 3.24
N ARG A 54 18.46 -3.96 3.29
CA ARG A 54 19.47 -5.03 3.18
C ARG A 54 19.30 -6.16 4.22
N VAL A 55 18.93 -5.83 5.44
CA VAL A 55 18.72 -6.81 6.50
C VAL A 55 17.55 -7.76 6.18
N PHE A 56 16.45 -7.25 5.68
CA PHE A 56 15.27 -8.03 5.33
C PHE A 56 15.49 -8.92 4.09
N VAL A 57 16.26 -8.41 3.11
CA VAL A 57 16.67 -9.20 1.92
C VAL A 57 17.57 -10.36 2.34
N LYS A 58 18.58 -10.12 3.20
CA LYS A 58 19.48 -11.18 3.71
C LYS A 58 18.73 -12.24 4.50
N ALA A 59 17.73 -11.84 5.30
CA ALA A 59 16.88 -12.76 6.04
C ALA A 59 15.85 -13.49 5.16
N LYS A 60 15.77 -13.19 3.85
CA LYS A 60 14.75 -13.71 2.91
C LYS A 60 13.31 -13.43 3.35
N GLU A 61 13.11 -12.32 4.04
CA GLU A 61 11.80 -11.87 4.51
C GLU A 61 11.02 -11.13 3.45
N ILE A 62 11.72 -10.52 2.49
CA ILE A 62 11.14 -9.75 1.38
C ILE A 62 11.76 -10.14 0.05
N THR A 63 11.01 -9.91 -1.03
CA THR A 63 11.53 -9.84 -2.41
C THR A 63 11.74 -8.36 -2.75
N LEU A 64 12.96 -7.96 -3.09
CA LEU A 64 13.27 -6.60 -3.50
C LEU A 64 13.35 -6.51 -5.02
N VAL A 65 12.51 -5.65 -5.61
CA VAL A 65 12.56 -5.24 -7.01
C VAL A 65 13.04 -3.80 -7.05
N ARG A 66 14.11 -3.52 -7.79
CA ARG A 66 14.65 -2.16 -7.91
C ARG A 66 14.48 -1.64 -9.33
N ASN A 67 13.80 -0.51 -9.49
CA ASN A 67 13.65 0.14 -10.78
C ASN A 67 14.99 0.73 -11.27
N ALA A 68 15.23 0.69 -12.58
CA ALA A 68 16.43 1.28 -13.20
C ALA A 68 16.42 2.83 -13.11
N ARG A 69 15.23 3.43 -13.02
CA ARG A 69 14.99 4.87 -12.87
C ARG A 69 13.73 5.09 -12.06
N ASN A 70 13.51 6.31 -11.55
CA ASN A 70 12.24 6.68 -10.93
C ASN A 70 11.13 6.71 -12.00
N VAL A 71 10.12 5.85 -11.83
CA VAL A 71 8.99 5.70 -12.76
C VAL A 71 7.66 6.17 -12.15
N GLY A 72 7.65 6.49 -10.85
CA GLY A 72 6.49 6.94 -10.09
C GLY A 72 5.70 5.81 -9.43
N VAL A 73 4.85 6.19 -8.46
CA VAL A 73 4.16 5.25 -7.58
C VAL A 73 3.22 4.30 -8.32
N GLY A 74 2.47 4.80 -9.32
CA GLY A 74 1.54 3.95 -10.10
C GLY A 74 2.27 2.87 -10.90
N ALA A 75 3.41 3.22 -11.54
CA ALA A 75 4.23 2.26 -12.27
C ALA A 75 4.90 1.26 -11.32
N SER A 76 5.41 1.73 -10.17
CA SER A 76 6.01 0.86 -9.14
C SER A 76 5.00 -0.09 -8.53
N ALA A 77 3.76 0.37 -8.25
CA ALA A 77 2.68 -0.49 -7.79
C ALA A 77 2.33 -1.58 -8.82
N ARG A 78 2.25 -1.21 -10.11
CA ARG A 78 2.03 -2.19 -11.19
C ARG A 78 3.15 -3.23 -11.25
N ILE A 79 4.41 -2.81 -11.22
CA ILE A 79 5.56 -3.72 -11.20
C ILE A 79 5.46 -4.68 -10.01
N GLY A 80 5.04 -4.19 -8.84
CA GLY A 80 4.81 -5.04 -7.68
C GLY A 80 3.72 -6.09 -7.92
N VAL A 81 2.59 -5.70 -8.52
CA VAL A 81 1.51 -6.64 -8.89
C VAL A 81 1.99 -7.67 -9.91
N ASP A 82 2.77 -7.27 -10.90
CA ASP A 82 3.33 -8.19 -11.92
C ASP A 82 4.30 -9.23 -11.30
N HIS A 83 4.87 -8.95 -10.11
CA HIS A 83 5.70 -9.89 -9.33
C HIS A 83 4.91 -10.68 -8.27
N ALA A 84 3.63 -10.36 -8.07
CA ALA A 84 2.79 -11.01 -7.08
C ALA A 84 2.49 -12.46 -7.47
N ARG A 85 2.61 -13.37 -6.49
CA ARG A 85 2.27 -14.80 -6.64
C ARG A 85 1.03 -15.19 -5.84
N GLY A 86 0.55 -14.27 -5.01
CA GLY A 86 -0.61 -14.48 -4.15
C GLY A 86 -1.92 -14.40 -4.92
N LYS A 87 -2.88 -15.19 -4.47
CA LYS A 87 -4.27 -15.13 -4.96
C LYS A 87 -4.92 -13.77 -4.71
N TYR A 88 -4.46 -13.10 -3.66
CA TYR A 88 -4.88 -11.75 -3.28
C TYR A 88 -3.65 -10.83 -3.25
N CYS A 89 -3.88 -9.56 -3.54
CA CYS A 89 -2.84 -8.55 -3.56
C CYS A 89 -3.31 -7.30 -2.78
N VAL A 90 -2.44 -6.75 -1.94
CA VAL A 90 -2.69 -5.53 -1.19
C VAL A 90 -1.47 -4.62 -1.27
N ARG A 91 -1.69 -3.31 -1.45
CA ARG A 91 -0.63 -2.31 -1.41
C ARG A 91 -0.56 -1.65 -0.03
N VAL A 92 0.68 -1.46 0.43
CA VAL A 92 1.02 -0.67 1.62
C VAL A 92 2.15 0.27 1.23
N ASP A 93 2.06 1.56 1.57
CA ASP A 93 3.12 2.52 1.27
C ASP A 93 4.24 2.45 2.32
N ALA A 94 5.48 2.71 1.89
CA ALA A 94 6.67 2.52 2.73
C ALA A 94 6.76 3.47 3.94
N ASP A 95 6.02 4.58 3.91
CA ASP A 95 5.89 5.55 4.99
C ASP A 95 4.81 5.21 6.01
N ASP A 96 3.93 4.25 5.70
CA ASP A 96 2.81 3.80 6.51
C ASP A 96 3.11 2.50 7.27
N TYR A 97 2.17 2.03 8.08
CA TYR A 97 2.24 0.74 8.76
C TYR A 97 0.84 0.19 9.05
N VAL A 98 0.74 -1.09 9.40
CA VAL A 98 -0.55 -1.79 9.54
C VAL A 98 -0.70 -2.44 10.90
N GLN A 99 -1.95 -2.62 11.34
CA GLN A 99 -2.29 -3.33 12.56
C GLN A 99 -2.07 -4.86 12.39
N PRO A 100 -1.76 -5.61 13.46
CA PRO A 100 -1.53 -7.05 13.37
C PRO A 100 -2.64 -7.84 12.68
N PRO A 101 -3.95 -7.59 12.87
CA PRO A 101 -5.02 -8.34 12.20
C PRO A 101 -5.29 -7.94 10.74
N PHE A 102 -4.57 -6.96 10.17
CA PHE A 102 -4.83 -6.40 8.85
C PHE A 102 -4.92 -7.45 7.74
N LEU A 103 -3.87 -8.23 7.54
CA LEU A 103 -3.86 -9.26 6.49
C LEU A 103 -4.88 -10.37 6.79
N TYR A 104 -5.01 -10.78 8.04
CA TYR A 104 -5.92 -11.84 8.45
C TYR A 104 -7.37 -11.48 8.15
N MET A 105 -7.82 -10.28 8.52
CA MET A 105 -9.20 -9.85 8.35
C MET A 105 -9.56 -9.66 6.87
N LEU A 106 -8.72 -8.94 6.11
CA LEU A 106 -8.99 -8.70 4.69
C LEU A 106 -8.96 -9.99 3.87
N TYR A 107 -7.98 -10.86 4.14
CA TYR A 107 -7.88 -12.16 3.48
C TYR A 107 -9.10 -13.04 3.73
N ASN A 108 -9.49 -13.22 5.01
CA ASN A 108 -10.63 -14.08 5.33
C ASN A 108 -11.94 -13.51 4.78
N PHE A 109 -12.10 -12.17 4.81
CA PHE A 109 -13.28 -11.57 4.18
C PHE A 109 -13.38 -11.95 2.71
N LEU A 110 -12.35 -11.72 1.89
CA LEU A 110 -12.40 -12.07 0.47
C LEU A 110 -12.50 -13.57 0.23
N LYS A 111 -11.85 -14.38 1.07
CA LYS A 111 -11.92 -15.84 0.94
C LYS A 111 -13.35 -16.37 1.02
N PHE A 112 -14.16 -15.83 1.93
CA PHE A 112 -15.52 -16.30 2.18
C PHE A 112 -16.60 -15.49 1.46
N ASN A 113 -16.25 -14.44 0.74
CA ASN A 113 -17.19 -13.57 0.03
C ASN A 113 -16.79 -13.44 -1.45
N PRO A 114 -17.08 -14.46 -2.29
CA PRO A 114 -16.62 -14.51 -3.68
C PRO A 114 -17.26 -13.44 -4.59
N ALA A 115 -18.38 -12.84 -4.18
CA ALA A 115 -19.07 -11.81 -4.94
C ALA A 115 -18.28 -10.48 -5.01
N TYR A 116 -17.36 -10.26 -4.05
CA TYR A 116 -16.54 -9.05 -4.01
C TYR A 116 -15.18 -9.27 -4.67
N VAL A 117 -14.71 -8.26 -5.38
CA VAL A 117 -13.40 -8.26 -6.03
C VAL A 117 -12.31 -7.62 -5.18
N GLY A 118 -12.72 -6.81 -4.20
CA GLY A 118 -11.83 -6.15 -3.26
C GLY A 118 -12.51 -5.90 -1.90
N VAL A 119 -11.68 -5.62 -0.90
CA VAL A 119 -12.10 -5.19 0.44
C VAL A 119 -11.19 -4.08 0.93
N SER A 120 -11.78 -2.97 1.38
CA SER A 120 -11.10 -1.86 2.04
C SER A 120 -11.29 -1.93 3.55
N CYS A 121 -10.46 -1.22 4.30
CA CYS A 121 -10.63 -1.00 5.73
C CYS A 121 -10.55 0.50 6.05
N ASP A 122 -11.02 0.88 7.23
CA ASP A 122 -10.78 2.19 7.79
C ASP A 122 -9.32 2.34 8.22
N TYR A 123 -8.91 3.57 8.52
CA TYR A 123 -7.54 3.85 8.89
C TYR A 123 -7.41 4.89 10.00
N PHE A 124 -6.34 4.78 10.76
CA PHE A 124 -5.88 5.81 11.66
C PHE A 124 -5.03 6.82 10.88
N LEU A 125 -5.33 8.10 11.05
CA LEU A 125 -4.40 9.16 10.71
C LEU A 125 -3.43 9.31 11.89
N THR A 126 -2.13 9.13 11.67
CA THR A 126 -1.11 9.18 12.72
C THR A 126 -0.03 10.20 12.39
N ASP A 127 0.71 10.65 13.38
CA ASP A 127 1.94 11.43 13.20
C ASP A 127 3.19 10.53 13.18
N ASN A 128 4.37 11.16 13.09
CA ASN A 128 5.64 10.42 13.08
C ASN A 128 5.95 9.70 14.40
N GLU A 129 5.39 10.16 15.50
CA GLU A 129 5.50 9.58 16.83
C GLU A 129 4.43 8.50 17.09
N GLU A 130 3.70 8.09 16.04
CA GLU A 130 2.65 7.06 16.07
C GLU A 130 1.43 7.43 16.92
N ARG A 131 1.25 8.73 17.27
CA ARG A 131 0.06 9.21 17.97
C ARG A 131 -1.11 9.25 16.99
N ILE A 132 -2.24 8.70 17.40
CA ILE A 132 -3.47 8.73 16.61
C ILE A 132 -4.04 10.16 16.67
N LEU A 133 -4.15 10.77 15.49
CA LEU A 133 -4.75 12.10 15.31
C LEU A 133 -6.26 12.00 15.09
N SER A 134 -6.69 10.99 14.34
CA SER A 134 -8.12 10.71 14.07
C SER A 134 -8.31 9.32 13.48
N VAL A 135 -9.56 8.84 13.48
CA VAL A 135 -10.00 7.68 12.72
C VAL A 135 -10.72 8.19 11.46
N GLN A 136 -10.38 7.60 10.32
CA GLN A 136 -10.94 7.99 9.04
C GLN A 136 -11.67 6.80 8.41
N SER A 137 -12.86 7.06 7.86
CA SER A 137 -13.57 6.07 7.06
C SER A 137 -13.04 6.09 5.63
N PHE A 138 -12.75 4.91 5.10
CA PHE A 138 -12.38 4.76 3.69
C PHE A 138 -13.48 5.23 2.74
N LYS A 139 -14.76 5.12 3.11
CA LYS A 139 -15.88 5.59 2.28
C LYS A 139 -15.84 7.10 2.04
N ASP A 140 -15.46 7.85 3.07
CA ASP A 140 -15.48 9.31 3.03
C ASP A 140 -14.17 9.88 2.48
N ASN A 141 -13.06 9.23 2.85
CA ASN A 141 -11.70 9.66 2.52
C ASN A 141 -10.87 8.47 2.02
N GLY A 142 -11.21 7.94 0.84
CA GLY A 142 -10.48 6.82 0.26
C GLY A 142 -9.00 7.13 0.00
N ILE A 143 -8.13 6.22 0.43
CA ILE A 143 -6.69 6.26 0.19
C ILE A 143 -6.28 5.15 -0.78
N ALA A 144 -5.12 5.31 -1.41
CA ALA A 144 -4.59 4.33 -2.38
C ALA A 144 -4.25 2.96 -1.77
N CYS A 145 -4.02 2.93 -0.47
CA CYS A 145 -3.49 1.81 0.30
C CYS A 145 -4.57 1.17 1.19
N GLY A 146 -4.25 0.04 1.82
CA GLY A 146 -5.17 -0.63 2.72
C GLY A 146 -6.34 -1.33 2.04
N LEU A 147 -6.27 -1.52 0.72
CA LEU A 147 -7.27 -2.19 -0.10
C LEU A 147 -6.72 -3.48 -0.68
N MET A 148 -7.30 -4.61 -0.29
CA MET A 148 -6.94 -5.93 -0.83
C MET A 148 -7.85 -6.29 -1.99
N PHE A 149 -7.26 -6.78 -3.08
CA PHE A 149 -7.96 -7.25 -4.28
C PHE A 149 -7.72 -8.74 -4.54
N ARG A 150 -8.57 -9.34 -5.34
CA ARG A 150 -8.23 -10.58 -6.05
C ARG A 150 -7.21 -10.25 -7.14
N THR A 151 -6.05 -10.89 -7.13
CA THR A 151 -4.97 -10.63 -8.10
C THR A 151 -5.46 -10.81 -9.54
N SER A 152 -6.21 -11.88 -9.80
CA SER A 152 -6.80 -12.13 -11.13
C SER A 152 -7.74 -11.02 -11.60
N TYR A 153 -8.42 -10.34 -10.69
CA TYR A 153 -9.28 -9.21 -11.07
C TYR A 153 -8.45 -7.97 -11.45
N LEU A 154 -7.36 -7.70 -10.72
CA LEU A 154 -6.44 -6.61 -11.09
C LEU A 154 -5.86 -6.83 -12.49
N GLU A 155 -5.53 -8.07 -12.86
CA GLU A 155 -5.07 -8.41 -14.21
C GLU A 155 -6.13 -8.06 -15.26
N VAL A 156 -7.38 -8.45 -15.03
CA VAL A 156 -8.51 -8.20 -15.97
C VAL A 156 -8.78 -6.71 -16.15
N VAL A 157 -8.80 -5.92 -15.06
CA VAL A 157 -9.07 -4.47 -15.16
C VAL A 157 -7.85 -3.64 -15.56
N GLY A 158 -6.69 -4.27 -15.78
CA GLY A 158 -5.45 -3.62 -16.23
C GLY A 158 -4.60 -3.03 -15.09
N SER A 159 -4.84 -3.40 -13.82
CA SER A 159 -4.04 -3.01 -12.66
C SER A 159 -3.84 -1.50 -12.51
N TYR A 160 -2.76 -1.07 -11.85
CA TYR A 160 -2.42 0.35 -11.72
C TYR A 160 -1.94 0.95 -13.05
N ASN A 161 -2.39 2.17 -13.34
CA ASN A 161 -2.00 2.88 -14.56
C ASN A 161 -0.59 3.46 -14.41
N SER A 162 0.37 2.90 -15.14
CA SER A 162 1.78 3.29 -15.09
C SER A 162 2.06 4.74 -15.57
N LYS A 163 1.11 5.38 -16.26
CA LYS A 163 1.23 6.78 -16.69
C LYS A 163 0.80 7.77 -15.60
N LYS A 164 0.12 7.31 -14.54
CA LYS A 164 -0.30 8.16 -13.43
C LYS A 164 0.81 8.25 -12.39
N LYS A 165 1.26 9.46 -12.11
CA LYS A 165 2.30 9.72 -11.08
C LYS A 165 1.71 9.97 -9.70
N ILE A 166 0.42 10.30 -9.61
CA ILE A 166 -0.36 10.56 -8.40
C ILE A 166 -1.82 10.26 -8.70
N PHE A 167 -2.59 9.94 -7.66
CA PHE A 167 -4.03 9.58 -7.76
C PHE A 167 -4.28 8.40 -8.71
N GLU A 168 -3.35 7.47 -8.80
CA GLU A 168 -3.46 6.24 -9.58
C GLU A 168 -4.60 5.35 -9.08
N GLU A 169 -4.96 5.46 -7.81
CA GLU A 169 -6.09 4.77 -7.20
C GLU A 169 -7.43 5.20 -7.80
N ARG A 170 -7.60 6.49 -8.07
CA ARG A 170 -8.85 7.01 -8.67
C ARG A 170 -9.10 6.45 -10.05
N ASP A 171 -8.04 6.30 -10.84
CA ASP A 171 -8.09 5.66 -12.14
C ASP A 171 -8.46 4.17 -12.03
N LEU A 172 -7.88 3.46 -11.05
CA LEU A 172 -8.22 2.05 -10.79
C LEU A 172 -9.67 1.90 -10.32
N PHE A 173 -10.10 2.71 -9.34
CA PHE A 173 -11.46 2.64 -8.79
C PHE A 173 -12.52 2.97 -9.84
N GLY A 174 -12.26 3.94 -10.73
CA GLY A 174 -13.16 4.28 -11.83
C GLY A 174 -13.40 3.16 -12.87
N ARG A 175 -12.55 2.10 -12.85
CA ARG A 175 -12.71 0.91 -13.69
C ARG A 175 -13.40 -0.25 -12.99
N ILE A 176 -13.69 -0.13 -11.70
CA ILE A 176 -14.33 -1.16 -10.89
C ILE A 176 -15.80 -0.79 -10.72
N PRO A 177 -16.74 -1.65 -11.07
CA PRO A 177 -18.17 -1.38 -10.89
C PRO A 177 -18.54 -1.14 -9.42
N ASP A 178 -19.51 -0.25 -9.19
CA ASP A 178 -20.01 0.04 -7.86
C ASP A 178 -20.47 -1.23 -7.13
N GLY A 179 -20.28 -1.25 -5.82
CA GLY A 179 -20.66 -2.38 -4.97
C GLY A 179 -19.76 -3.61 -5.07
N LYS A 180 -18.71 -3.61 -5.90
CA LYS A 180 -17.76 -4.72 -6.01
C LYS A 180 -16.62 -4.68 -4.99
N ILE A 181 -16.37 -3.55 -4.36
CA ILE A 181 -15.47 -3.40 -3.22
C ILE A 181 -16.29 -3.32 -1.95
N TYR A 182 -16.05 -4.23 -1.01
CA TYR A 182 -16.66 -4.16 0.32
C TYR A 182 -15.86 -3.21 1.20
N HIS A 183 -16.55 -2.46 2.03
CA HIS A 183 -15.93 -1.64 3.08
C HIS A 183 -16.08 -2.33 4.43
N LEU A 184 -14.97 -2.72 5.01
CA LEU A 184 -14.88 -3.22 6.38
C LEU A 184 -14.66 -2.02 7.33
N PRO A 185 -15.61 -1.66 8.20
CA PRO A 185 -15.52 -0.46 9.04
C PRO A 185 -14.66 -0.73 10.29
N VAL A 186 -13.42 -1.15 10.09
CA VAL A 186 -12.43 -1.44 11.14
C VAL A 186 -11.13 -0.75 10.75
N PRO A 187 -10.54 0.07 11.64
CA PRO A 187 -9.29 0.76 11.34
C PRO A 187 -8.10 -0.19 11.50
N LEU A 188 -7.61 -0.69 10.37
CA LEU A 188 -6.53 -1.67 10.29
C LEU A 188 -5.24 -1.10 9.67
N TYR A 189 -5.31 0.09 9.11
CA TYR A 189 -4.20 0.77 8.45
C TYR A 189 -3.82 2.04 9.22
N ASN A 190 -2.53 2.40 9.24
CA ASN A 190 -2.04 3.64 9.85
C ASN A 190 -1.42 4.49 8.76
N TYR A 191 -2.13 5.54 8.38
CA TYR A 191 -1.67 6.56 7.44
C TYR A 191 -0.86 7.61 8.17
N VAL A 192 0.43 7.73 7.85
CA VAL A 192 1.35 8.60 8.57
C VAL A 192 1.47 9.97 7.92
N LYS A 193 1.15 10.99 8.68
CA LYS A 193 1.27 12.38 8.24
C LYS A 193 2.62 12.95 8.65
N HIS A 194 3.54 13.09 7.70
CA HIS A 194 4.93 13.52 7.96
C HIS A 194 5.40 14.72 7.12
N GLY A 195 4.51 15.37 6.37
CA GLY A 195 4.79 16.58 5.58
C GLY A 195 5.70 16.38 4.36
N ARG A 196 6.12 15.15 4.07
CA ARG A 196 6.91 14.75 2.89
C ARG A 196 6.13 13.90 1.91
N SER A 197 4.85 13.58 2.19
CA SER A 197 4.04 12.75 1.31
C SER A 197 3.76 13.46 -0.02
N LEU A 198 3.56 12.68 -1.08
CA LEU A 198 3.22 13.21 -2.42
C LEU A 198 1.94 14.05 -2.38
N THR A 199 0.98 13.68 -1.54
CA THR A 199 -0.30 14.37 -1.35
C THR A 199 -0.14 15.71 -0.63
N ASP A 200 0.75 15.82 0.37
CA ASP A 200 1.05 17.06 1.06
C ASP A 200 1.70 18.10 0.13
N GLY A 201 2.59 17.66 -0.74
CA GLY A 201 3.21 18.50 -1.76
C GLY A 201 2.21 19.08 -2.77
N HIS A 202 1.15 18.34 -3.06
CA HIS A 202 0.09 18.77 -3.99
C HIS A 202 -0.90 19.74 -3.35
N ALA A 203 -1.25 19.53 -2.08
CA ALA A 203 -2.12 20.43 -1.32
C ALA A 203 -1.47 21.83 -1.16
N ARG A 204 -0.17 21.87 -0.89
CA ARG A 204 0.59 23.14 -0.79
C ARG A 204 0.64 23.94 -2.10
N ARG A 205 0.66 23.27 -3.27
CA ARG A 205 0.66 23.93 -4.58
C ARG A 205 -0.71 24.46 -4.99
N ARG A 206 -1.80 24.03 -4.35
CA ARG A 206 -3.19 24.50 -4.61
C ARG A 206 -3.67 25.59 -3.66
N SER A 207 -2.94 25.90 -2.59
CA SER A 207 -3.23 27.06 -1.75
C SER A 207 -2.87 28.34 -2.51
N PRO A 208 -3.82 29.24 -2.80
CA PRO A 208 -3.49 30.52 -3.42
C PRO A 208 -2.56 31.29 -2.48
N ALA A 209 -1.53 31.89 -3.05
CA ALA A 209 -0.65 32.80 -2.35
C ALA A 209 -1.51 33.85 -1.60
N ARG A 210 -1.41 33.93 -0.27
CA ARG A 210 -2.05 34.97 0.51
C ARG A 210 -1.47 36.30 0.03
N VAL A 211 -2.26 37.06 -0.70
CA VAL A 211 -1.96 38.47 -0.96
C VAL A 211 -2.14 39.18 0.37
N ILE A 212 -1.04 39.55 1.00
CA ILE A 212 -1.02 40.51 2.13
C ILE A 212 -1.22 41.88 1.49
N ARG A 213 -2.38 42.49 1.72
CA ARG A 213 -2.63 43.90 1.51
C ARG A 213 -2.42 44.63 2.83
#